data_95d1fec4da36907715906375f4ad789e
#
_entry.id   95d1fec4da36907715906375f4ad789e
#
_cell.length_a   1.000
_cell.length_b   1.000
_cell.length_c   1.000
_cell.angle_alpha   90.00
_cell.angle_beta   90.00
_cell.angle_gamma   90.00
#
_symmetry.space_group_name_H-M   'P 1'
#
loop_
_entity.id
_entity.type
_entity.pdbx_description
1 polymer ?
#
loop_
_entity_poly.entity_id
_entity_poly.type
_entity_poly.pdbx_seq_one_letter_code
_entity_poly.pdbx_strand_id
1 'polypeptide(L)'
;GVNRSDFQTSLSLSFFDPYFTVDGVSRGYSISYRKSDFEDFNVASFSTDSIGANVSFGYPISEISRINFNIGFENTQIEEGIIPAREISEFLDREGSEFNLITLQASYRMSALNRGLLPTGGRSQSISFDMTIPGSELEFYRINYNGQIFFPLFDPFVLRLRTDLGYGGTYGDTQTFPFYKHFFAGGMGSVRGFDGNSLGPRSTPSPQD
;
A
#
# COMPACT_ATOMS: atom_id res chain seq x y z
N GLY A 1 8.27 -1.51 -16.74
CA GLY A 1 9.33 -1.84 -15.78
C GLY A 1 9.21 -3.29 -15.35
N VAL A 2 10.34 -3.89 -15.04
CA VAL A 2 10.43 -5.24 -14.43
C VAL A 2 11.20 -5.06 -13.13
N ASN A 3 10.64 -5.57 -12.03
CA ASN A 3 11.32 -5.59 -10.74
C ASN A 3 11.24 -7.01 -10.17
N ARG A 4 12.36 -7.51 -9.67
CA ARG A 4 12.45 -8.83 -9.05
C ARG A 4 13.26 -8.75 -7.77
N SER A 5 12.71 -9.27 -6.69
CA SER A 5 13.38 -9.54 -5.42
C SER A 5 13.11 -10.99 -5.02
N ASP A 6 13.72 -11.46 -3.96
CA ASP A 6 13.57 -12.86 -3.51
C ASP A 6 12.10 -13.20 -3.20
N PHE A 7 11.35 -12.26 -2.70
CA PHE A 7 9.96 -12.40 -2.25
C PHE A 7 8.90 -11.79 -3.18
N GLN A 8 9.30 -11.06 -4.22
CA GLN A 8 8.36 -10.41 -5.12
C GLN A 8 8.89 -10.31 -6.54
N THR A 9 8.05 -10.68 -7.49
CA THR A 9 8.26 -10.40 -8.91
C THR A 9 7.14 -9.48 -9.39
N SER A 10 7.48 -8.38 -10.05
CA SER A 10 6.50 -7.48 -10.64
C SER A 10 6.87 -7.06 -12.05
N LEU A 11 5.88 -7.01 -12.91
CA LEU A 11 5.95 -6.46 -14.26
C LEU A 11 4.94 -5.34 -14.36
N SER A 12 5.34 -4.18 -14.86
CA SER A 12 4.43 -3.07 -15.07
C SER A 12 4.70 -2.33 -16.38
N LEU A 13 3.63 -1.95 -17.05
CA LEU A 13 3.61 -1.04 -18.18
C LEU A 13 2.76 0.16 -17.80
N SER A 14 3.30 1.36 -17.95
CA SER A 14 2.58 2.59 -17.62
C SER A 14 2.82 3.67 -18.67
N PHE A 15 1.78 4.45 -18.90
CA PHE A 15 1.81 5.68 -19.67
C PHE A 15 1.39 6.82 -18.75
N PHE A 16 2.07 7.95 -18.83
CA PHE A 16 1.77 9.12 -18.02
C PHE A 16 1.87 10.39 -18.87
N ASP A 17 0.80 11.17 -18.85
CA ASP A 17 0.68 12.48 -19.48
C ASP A 17 0.56 13.54 -18.36
N PRO A 18 1.60 14.34 -18.10
CA PRO A 18 1.60 15.32 -17.01
C PRO A 18 0.73 16.54 -17.29
N TYR A 19 0.38 16.81 -18.55
CA TYR A 19 -0.36 17.99 -19.01
C TYR A 19 -1.55 17.60 -19.89
N PHE A 20 -2.38 16.66 -19.40
CA PHE A 20 -3.59 16.25 -20.10
C PHE A 20 -4.55 17.44 -20.35
N THR A 21 -4.56 18.40 -19.42
CA THR A 21 -5.27 19.66 -19.59
C THR A 21 -4.31 20.85 -19.42
N VAL A 22 -4.72 22.01 -19.93
CA VAL A 22 -3.94 23.26 -19.80
C VAL A 22 -3.75 23.72 -18.35
N ASP A 23 -4.64 23.31 -17.45
CA ASP A 23 -4.60 23.59 -16.02
C ASP A 23 -3.67 22.65 -15.24
N GLY A 24 -2.91 21.78 -15.94
CA GLY A 24 -1.93 20.89 -15.34
C GLY A 24 -2.51 19.62 -14.72
N VAL A 25 -3.74 19.23 -15.08
CA VAL A 25 -4.25 17.90 -14.72
C VAL A 25 -3.42 16.85 -15.45
N SER A 26 -2.87 15.90 -14.69
CA SER A 26 -2.17 14.76 -15.24
C SER A 26 -3.10 13.56 -15.39
N ARG A 27 -2.79 12.68 -16.36
CA ARG A 27 -3.50 11.43 -16.60
C ARG A 27 -2.49 10.29 -16.74
N GLY A 28 -2.79 9.16 -16.12
CA GLY A 28 -1.97 7.96 -16.22
C GLY A 28 -2.81 6.72 -16.49
N TYR A 29 -2.19 5.75 -17.15
CA TYR A 29 -2.70 4.41 -17.35
C TYR A 29 -1.62 3.43 -16.95
N SER A 30 -1.97 2.37 -16.26
CA SER A 30 -1.02 1.31 -15.94
C SER A 30 -1.67 -0.06 -15.98
N ILE A 31 -0.90 -1.03 -16.41
CA ILE A 31 -1.21 -2.44 -16.29
C ILE A 31 -0.05 -3.06 -15.53
N SER A 32 -0.35 -3.91 -14.55
CA SER A 32 0.65 -4.55 -13.71
C SER A 32 0.30 -6.01 -13.44
N TYR A 33 1.34 -6.81 -13.35
CA TYR A 33 1.32 -8.15 -12.79
C TYR A 33 2.26 -8.19 -11.60
N ARG A 34 1.84 -8.83 -10.52
CA ARG A 34 2.63 -8.97 -9.29
C ARG A 34 2.41 -10.34 -8.69
N LYS A 35 3.51 -11.03 -8.44
CA LYS A 35 3.55 -12.24 -7.60
C LYS A 35 4.32 -11.91 -6.33
N SER A 36 3.74 -12.21 -5.17
CA SER A 36 4.35 -11.96 -3.87
C SER A 36 4.27 -13.21 -3.02
N ASP A 37 5.39 -13.59 -2.41
CA ASP A 37 5.49 -14.66 -1.44
C ASP A 37 5.60 -14.05 -0.04
N PHE A 38 4.58 -14.26 0.79
CA PHE A 38 4.51 -13.67 2.12
C PHE A 38 5.22 -14.49 3.19
N GLU A 39 5.57 -15.74 2.91
CA GLU A 39 6.42 -16.54 3.79
C GLU A 39 7.83 -15.94 3.88
N ASP A 40 8.38 -15.51 2.74
CA ASP A 40 9.66 -14.80 2.69
C ASP A 40 9.62 -13.42 3.38
N PHE A 41 8.43 -12.88 3.62
CA PHE A 41 8.22 -11.64 4.39
C PHE A 41 8.08 -11.83 5.92
N ASN A 42 8.16 -13.04 6.45
CA ASN A 42 7.83 -13.35 7.84
C ASN A 42 6.40 -12.96 8.25
N VAL A 43 5.45 -13.04 7.35
CA VAL A 43 4.04 -12.70 7.62
C VAL A 43 3.22 -13.95 7.90
N ALA A 44 3.12 -14.82 6.91
CA ALA A 44 2.44 -16.12 7.01
C ALA A 44 2.71 -16.92 5.72
N SER A 45 2.47 -18.25 5.77
CA SER A 45 2.70 -19.15 4.65
C SER A 45 1.57 -19.04 3.61
N PHE A 46 1.67 -18.10 2.70
CA PHE A 46 0.81 -17.91 1.53
C PHE A 46 1.50 -17.09 0.46
N SER A 47 1.02 -17.20 -0.77
CA SER A 47 1.44 -16.36 -1.89
C SER A 47 0.23 -15.68 -2.55
N THR A 48 0.48 -14.57 -3.24
CA THR A 48 -0.54 -13.86 -4.03
C THR A 48 -0.04 -13.59 -5.43
N ASP A 49 -0.87 -13.88 -6.41
CA ASP A 49 -0.71 -13.49 -7.81
C ASP A 49 -1.78 -12.45 -8.14
N SER A 50 -1.35 -11.26 -8.57
CA SER A 50 -2.28 -10.17 -8.87
C SER A 50 -2.03 -9.61 -10.26
N ILE A 51 -3.11 -9.41 -11.00
CA ILE A 51 -3.13 -8.66 -12.26
C ILE A 51 -4.01 -7.43 -12.07
N GLY A 52 -3.55 -6.28 -12.52
CA GLY A 52 -4.30 -5.04 -12.32
C GLY A 52 -4.17 -4.07 -13.50
N ALA A 53 -5.21 -3.29 -13.67
CA ALA A 53 -5.24 -2.15 -14.60
C ALA A 53 -5.78 -0.92 -13.87
N ASN A 54 -5.13 0.23 -14.06
CA ASN A 54 -5.49 1.46 -13.37
C ASN A 54 -5.53 2.65 -14.33
N VAL A 55 -6.46 3.54 -14.06
CA VAL A 55 -6.52 4.89 -14.63
C VAL A 55 -6.38 5.90 -13.50
N SER A 56 -5.47 6.84 -13.65
CA SER A 56 -5.18 7.85 -12.62
C SER A 56 -5.32 9.26 -13.18
N PHE A 57 -5.80 10.16 -12.33
CA PHE A 57 -5.86 11.60 -12.58
C PHE A 57 -5.22 12.34 -11.42
N GLY A 58 -4.35 13.29 -11.71
CA GLY A 58 -3.71 14.12 -10.70
C GLY A 58 -4.00 15.59 -10.94
N TYR A 59 -4.55 16.26 -9.94
CA TYR A 59 -4.86 17.69 -9.96
C TYR A 59 -3.90 18.46 -9.04
N PRO A 60 -3.07 19.39 -9.57
CA PRO A 60 -2.24 20.25 -8.76
C PRO A 60 -3.11 21.33 -8.09
N ILE A 61 -3.15 21.32 -6.75
CA ILE A 61 -3.86 22.37 -5.97
C ILE A 61 -2.94 23.59 -5.82
N SER A 62 -1.65 23.33 -5.64
CA SER A 62 -0.61 24.34 -5.50
C SER A 62 0.74 23.77 -5.95
N GLU A 63 1.79 24.60 -5.92
CA GLU A 63 3.17 24.18 -6.24
C GLU A 63 3.66 23.04 -5.34
N ILE A 64 3.15 22.95 -4.12
CA ILE A 64 3.58 21.98 -3.10
C ILE A 64 2.53 20.89 -2.82
N SER A 65 1.35 20.98 -3.40
CA SER A 65 0.25 20.03 -3.08
C SER A 65 -0.52 19.55 -4.29
N ARG A 66 -0.96 18.27 -4.25
CA ARG A 66 -1.68 17.59 -5.31
C ARG A 66 -2.71 16.64 -4.72
N ILE A 67 -3.86 16.54 -5.39
CA ILE A 67 -4.83 15.45 -5.20
C ILE A 67 -4.68 14.48 -6.37
N ASN A 68 -4.78 13.18 -6.09
CA ASN A 68 -4.85 12.15 -7.12
C ASN A 68 -6.07 11.28 -6.87
N PHE A 69 -6.70 10.88 -7.98
CA PHE A 69 -7.79 9.91 -8.02
C PHE A 69 -7.38 8.76 -8.92
N ASN A 70 -7.62 7.53 -8.46
CA ASN A 70 -7.38 6.32 -9.23
C ASN A 70 -8.63 5.47 -9.25
N ILE A 71 -8.90 4.87 -10.40
CA ILE A 71 -9.87 3.79 -10.56
C ILE A 71 -9.09 2.60 -11.10
N GLY A 72 -9.18 1.47 -10.41
CA GLY A 72 -8.45 0.26 -10.77
C GLY A 72 -9.35 -0.96 -10.81
N PHE A 73 -8.97 -1.91 -11.64
CA PHE A 73 -9.41 -3.29 -11.58
C PHE A 73 -8.23 -4.15 -11.12
N GLU A 74 -8.47 -5.04 -10.17
CA GLU A 74 -7.47 -5.99 -9.66
C GLU A 74 -8.11 -7.37 -9.58
N ASN A 75 -7.54 -8.36 -10.26
CA ASN A 75 -7.79 -9.76 -10.02
C ASN A 75 -6.64 -10.27 -9.14
N THR A 76 -6.95 -10.87 -8.02
CA THR A 76 -5.98 -11.43 -7.07
C THR A 76 -6.32 -12.87 -6.80
N GLN A 77 -5.37 -13.76 -7.03
CA GLN A 77 -5.41 -15.16 -6.65
C GLN A 77 -4.49 -15.39 -5.46
N ILE A 78 -4.97 -16.14 -4.48
CA ILE A 78 -4.24 -16.48 -3.26
C ILE A 78 -4.01 -17.99 -3.23
N GLU A 79 -2.77 -18.39 -2.97
CA GLU A 79 -2.37 -19.78 -2.81
C GLU A 79 -1.87 -19.99 -1.38
N GLU A 80 -2.39 -21.00 -0.69
CA GLU A 80 -1.89 -21.41 0.61
C GLU A 80 -0.50 -22.04 0.49
N GLY A 81 0.37 -21.72 1.44
CA GLY A 81 1.67 -22.37 1.55
C GLY A 81 1.60 -23.74 2.23
N ILE A 82 2.75 -24.33 2.52
CA ILE A 82 2.88 -25.68 3.06
C ILE A 82 2.28 -25.81 4.48
N ILE A 83 2.41 -24.76 5.29
CA ILE A 83 1.86 -24.69 6.65
C ILE A 83 1.02 -23.42 6.75
N PRO A 84 -0.24 -23.44 6.26
CA PRO A 84 -1.07 -22.25 6.28
C PRO A 84 -1.49 -21.91 7.71
N ALA A 85 -1.59 -20.62 7.98
CA ALA A 85 -2.17 -20.15 9.22
C ALA A 85 -3.68 -20.41 9.23
N ARG A 86 -4.22 -20.82 10.39
CA ARG A 86 -5.65 -21.15 10.54
C ARG A 86 -6.55 -19.99 10.09
N GLU A 87 -6.18 -18.77 10.42
CA GLU A 87 -6.93 -17.56 10.07
C GLU A 87 -7.02 -17.36 8.54
N ILE A 88 -5.98 -17.79 7.80
CA ILE A 88 -5.94 -17.74 6.34
C ILE A 88 -6.84 -18.79 5.74
N SER A 89 -6.71 -20.06 6.19
CA SER A 89 -7.58 -21.14 5.71
C SER A 89 -9.05 -20.86 5.99
N GLU A 90 -9.40 -20.38 7.20
CA GLU A 90 -10.77 -19.99 7.55
C GLU A 90 -11.30 -18.83 6.67
N PHE A 91 -10.45 -17.91 6.26
CA PHE A 91 -10.82 -16.83 5.33
C PHE A 91 -11.06 -17.37 3.93
N LEU A 92 -10.14 -18.20 3.40
CA LEU A 92 -10.24 -18.76 2.04
C LEU A 92 -11.41 -19.74 1.91
N ASP A 93 -11.71 -20.53 2.95
CA ASP A 93 -12.86 -21.42 2.98
C ASP A 93 -14.20 -20.65 2.92
N ARG A 94 -14.23 -19.43 3.45
CA ARG A 94 -15.44 -18.60 3.50
C ARG A 94 -15.59 -17.69 2.28
N GLU A 95 -14.54 -16.98 1.92
CA GLU A 95 -14.59 -15.93 0.90
C GLU A 95 -14.10 -16.42 -0.47
N GLY A 96 -13.33 -17.55 -0.51
CA GLY A 96 -12.69 -18.07 -1.71
C GLY A 96 -11.22 -17.64 -1.85
N SER A 97 -10.59 -18.07 -2.95
CA SER A 97 -9.15 -17.84 -3.21
C SER A 97 -8.86 -16.89 -4.38
N GLU A 98 -9.86 -16.54 -5.16
CA GLU A 98 -9.73 -15.63 -6.30
C GLU A 98 -10.73 -14.47 -6.15
N PHE A 99 -10.26 -13.25 -6.33
CA PHE A 99 -11.04 -12.03 -6.09
C PHE A 99 -10.89 -11.04 -7.23
N ASN A 100 -12.05 -10.63 -7.78
CA ASN A 100 -12.16 -9.57 -8.75
C ASN A 100 -12.63 -8.29 -8.04
N LEU A 101 -11.77 -7.30 -7.98
CA LEU A 101 -11.98 -6.08 -7.23
C LEU A 101 -11.95 -4.86 -8.16
N ILE A 102 -12.94 -4.00 -8.04
CA ILE A 102 -12.84 -2.65 -8.60
C ILE A 102 -12.52 -1.70 -7.45
N THR A 103 -11.42 -0.99 -7.57
CA THR A 103 -10.87 -0.15 -6.51
C THR A 103 -11.00 1.33 -6.87
N LEU A 104 -11.34 2.13 -5.88
CA LEU A 104 -11.28 3.58 -5.93
C LEU A 104 -10.25 4.06 -4.92
N GLN A 105 -9.40 4.98 -5.35
CA GLN A 105 -8.44 5.61 -4.46
C GLN A 105 -8.50 7.12 -4.63
N ALA A 106 -8.53 7.83 -3.51
CA ALA A 106 -8.31 9.27 -3.44
C ALA A 106 -7.11 9.55 -2.55
N SER A 107 -6.20 10.40 -2.98
CA SER A 107 -5.05 10.77 -2.15
C SER A 107 -4.72 12.25 -2.27
N TYR A 108 -4.33 12.82 -1.13
CA TYR A 108 -3.76 14.16 -1.04
C TYR A 108 -2.29 14.04 -0.63
N ARG A 109 -1.43 14.75 -1.33
CA ARG A 109 0.00 14.84 -0.99
C ARG A 109 0.43 16.30 -0.95
N MET A 110 1.20 16.65 0.09
CA MET A 110 1.86 17.94 0.22
C MET A 110 3.32 17.74 0.59
N SER A 111 4.21 18.50 -0.05
CA SER A 111 5.65 18.49 0.23
C SER A 111 6.21 19.91 0.18
N ALA A 112 6.54 20.41 1.36
CA ALA A 112 7.20 21.72 1.57
C ALA A 112 8.56 21.50 2.24
N LEU A 113 9.36 20.58 1.68
CA LEU A 113 10.73 20.32 2.12
C LEU A 113 11.69 21.31 1.46
N ASN A 114 12.69 21.78 2.21
CA ASN A 114 13.68 22.72 1.69
C ASN A 114 14.61 22.11 0.62
N ARG A 115 14.72 20.78 0.56
CA ARG A 115 15.46 20.03 -0.48
C ARG A 115 14.96 18.58 -0.55
N GLY A 116 15.11 17.97 -1.73
CA GLY A 116 14.63 16.60 -1.98
C GLY A 116 15.52 15.52 -1.35
N LEU A 117 16.82 15.75 -1.29
CA LEU A 117 17.80 14.83 -0.69
C LEU A 117 18.30 15.42 0.62
N LEU A 118 18.27 14.62 1.70
CA LEU A 118 18.68 14.97 3.05
C LEU A 118 18.07 16.31 3.52
N PRO A 119 16.74 16.42 3.63
CA PRO A 119 16.08 17.63 4.08
C PRO A 119 16.56 18.04 5.48
N THR A 120 16.78 19.32 5.68
CA THR A 120 17.14 19.89 6.98
C THR A 120 16.02 20.71 7.58
N GLY A 121 14.95 20.98 6.82
CA GLY A 121 13.80 21.74 7.29
C GLY A 121 12.59 21.50 6.39
N GLY A 122 11.41 21.84 6.93
CA GLY A 122 10.15 21.71 6.22
C GLY A 122 9.37 20.47 6.62
N ARG A 123 8.28 20.23 5.89
CA ARG A 123 7.36 19.12 6.17
C ARG A 123 6.82 18.48 4.90
N SER A 124 6.50 17.21 4.98
CA SER A 124 5.69 16.55 3.95
C SER A 124 4.64 15.66 4.60
N GLN A 125 3.51 15.52 3.94
CA GLN A 125 2.43 14.67 4.38
C GLN A 125 1.67 14.10 3.20
N SER A 126 1.11 12.91 3.39
CA SER A 126 0.18 12.30 2.45
C SER A 126 -0.92 11.58 3.23
N ILE A 127 -2.13 11.69 2.73
CA ILE A 127 -3.27 10.88 3.16
C ILE A 127 -3.84 10.19 1.94
N SER A 128 -4.15 8.90 2.06
CA SER A 128 -4.89 8.17 1.04
C SER A 128 -6.08 7.45 1.65
N PHE A 129 -7.14 7.41 0.89
CA PHE A 129 -8.33 6.61 1.11
C PHE A 129 -8.48 5.67 -0.06
N ASP A 130 -8.48 4.38 0.21
CA ASP A 130 -8.63 3.30 -0.76
C ASP A 130 -9.90 2.53 -0.38
N MET A 131 -10.75 2.23 -1.35
CA MET A 131 -11.92 1.36 -1.15
C MET A 131 -12.19 0.52 -2.39
N THR A 132 -12.77 -0.64 -2.18
CA THR A 132 -13.42 -1.38 -3.28
C THR A 132 -14.81 -0.79 -3.52
N ILE A 133 -15.37 -0.91 -4.72
CA ILE A 133 -16.74 -0.46 -4.96
C ILE A 133 -17.75 -1.50 -4.42
N PRO A 134 -18.96 -1.07 -4.02
CA PRO A 134 -20.04 -2.00 -3.69
C PRO A 134 -20.33 -2.97 -4.83
N GLY A 135 -20.46 -4.25 -4.51
CA GLY A 135 -20.64 -5.34 -5.49
C GLY A 135 -19.33 -5.95 -6.00
N SER A 136 -18.17 -5.53 -5.47
CA SER A 136 -16.92 -6.28 -5.59
C SER A 136 -16.97 -7.54 -4.71
N GLU A 137 -16.22 -8.58 -5.05
CA GLU A 137 -16.21 -9.84 -4.29
C GLU A 137 -15.71 -9.66 -2.85
N LEU A 138 -14.87 -8.65 -2.60
CA LEU A 138 -14.52 -8.20 -1.24
C LEU A 138 -14.79 -6.70 -1.11
N GLU A 139 -15.48 -6.33 -0.05
CA GLU A 139 -15.89 -4.96 0.23
C GLU A 139 -15.14 -4.43 1.47
N PHE A 140 -14.12 -3.63 1.23
CA PHE A 140 -13.27 -3.07 2.29
C PHE A 140 -12.80 -1.66 1.96
N TYR A 141 -12.32 -0.97 2.97
CA TYR A 141 -11.67 0.34 2.84
C TYR A 141 -10.41 0.43 3.70
N ARG A 142 -9.51 1.31 3.28
CA ARG A 142 -8.28 1.64 4.02
C ARG A 142 -8.03 3.13 4.01
N ILE A 143 -7.50 3.62 5.11
CA ILE A 143 -7.01 4.99 5.26
C ILE A 143 -5.56 4.91 5.67
N ASN A 144 -4.68 5.62 4.97
CA ASN A 144 -3.27 5.72 5.29
C ASN A 144 -2.91 7.19 5.45
N TYR A 145 -2.16 7.50 6.50
CA TYR A 145 -1.54 8.79 6.70
C TYR A 145 -0.04 8.63 6.92
N ASN A 146 0.75 9.38 6.18
CA ASN A 146 2.19 9.45 6.35
C ASN A 146 2.57 10.91 6.50
N GLY A 147 3.26 11.24 7.59
CA GLY A 147 3.71 12.57 7.88
C GLY A 147 5.17 12.60 8.31
N GLN A 148 5.89 13.63 7.91
CA GLN A 148 7.23 13.91 8.45
C GLN A 148 7.49 15.40 8.50
N ILE A 149 8.25 15.80 9.50
CA ILE A 149 8.69 17.18 9.70
C ILE A 149 10.16 17.18 10.12
N PHE A 150 10.89 18.15 9.62
CA PHE A 150 12.30 18.34 9.90
C PHE A 150 12.52 19.69 10.60
N PHE A 151 13.22 19.65 11.72
CA PHE A 151 13.60 20.82 12.52
C PHE A 151 15.11 20.89 12.57
N PRO A 152 15.73 21.96 12.01
CA PRO A 152 17.15 22.22 12.27
C PRO A 152 17.32 22.58 13.74
N LEU A 153 18.16 21.83 14.48
CA LEU A 153 18.48 22.13 15.88
C LEU A 153 19.71 23.02 15.97
N PHE A 154 20.84 22.48 15.59
CA PHE A 154 22.12 23.18 15.46
C PHE A 154 23.01 22.41 14.49
N ASP A 155 23.88 23.08 13.78
CA ASP A 155 24.68 22.44 12.73
C ASP A 155 25.66 21.39 13.30
N PRO A 156 25.71 20.14 12.77
CA PRO A 156 24.96 19.60 11.62
C PRO A 156 23.67 18.83 11.98
N PHE A 157 23.08 19.02 13.14
CA PHE A 157 21.99 18.18 13.68
C PHE A 157 20.61 18.64 13.24
N VAL A 158 19.83 17.69 12.74
CA VAL A 158 18.44 17.87 12.33
C VAL A 158 17.56 16.84 13.02
N LEU A 159 16.51 17.28 13.70
CA LEU A 159 15.49 16.41 14.26
C LEU A 159 14.46 16.10 13.17
N ARG A 160 14.24 14.82 12.89
CA ARG A 160 13.16 14.32 12.06
C ARG A 160 12.12 13.62 12.92
N LEU A 161 10.89 14.10 12.86
CA LEU A 161 9.73 13.37 13.39
C LEU A 161 8.98 12.75 12.20
N ARG A 162 8.62 11.47 12.32
CA ARG A 162 7.86 10.73 11.32
C ARG A 162 6.68 10.04 11.99
N THR A 163 5.55 10.05 11.31
CA THR A 163 4.31 9.38 11.72
C THR A 163 3.77 8.59 10.54
N ASP A 164 3.47 7.33 10.75
CA ASP A 164 2.80 6.44 9.80
C ASP A 164 1.59 5.84 10.52
N LEU A 165 0.39 6.11 10.01
CA LEU A 165 -0.87 5.61 10.57
C LEU A 165 -1.65 4.89 9.48
N GLY A 166 -2.23 3.75 9.82
CA GLY A 166 -3.10 2.97 8.96
C GLY A 166 -4.35 2.52 9.69
N TYR A 167 -5.48 2.59 9.02
CA TYR A 167 -6.75 2.05 9.47
C TYR A 167 -7.46 1.36 8.32
N GLY A 168 -8.08 0.21 8.57
CA GLY A 168 -8.84 -0.54 7.57
C GLY A 168 -10.05 -1.21 8.20
N GLY A 169 -11.06 -1.42 7.41
CA GLY A 169 -12.29 -2.10 7.81
C GLY A 169 -13.05 -2.63 6.60
N THR A 170 -14.06 -3.44 6.88
CA THR A 170 -14.96 -4.01 5.88
C THR A 170 -16.31 -3.28 5.90
N TYR A 171 -17.07 -3.46 4.84
CA TYR A 171 -18.45 -3.06 4.74
C TYR A 171 -19.21 -4.05 3.83
N GLY A 172 -20.52 -3.88 3.69
CA GLY A 172 -21.35 -4.77 2.88
C GLY A 172 -21.36 -6.20 3.42
N ASP A 173 -21.16 -7.17 2.54
CA ASP A 173 -21.24 -8.59 2.86
C ASP A 173 -19.92 -9.19 3.36
N THR A 174 -18.79 -8.49 3.20
CA THR A 174 -17.47 -8.97 3.65
C THR A 174 -17.33 -8.84 5.16
N GLN A 175 -17.16 -9.95 5.84
CA GLN A 175 -17.12 -9.99 7.31
C GLN A 175 -15.71 -9.77 7.87
N THR A 176 -14.69 -10.20 7.15
CA THR A 176 -13.31 -10.16 7.63
C THR A 176 -12.42 -9.36 6.69
N PHE A 177 -11.68 -8.41 7.27
CA PHE A 177 -10.73 -7.61 6.49
C PHE A 177 -9.67 -8.50 5.84
N PRO A 178 -9.40 -8.36 4.52
CA PRO A 178 -8.49 -9.24 3.82
C PRO A 178 -7.08 -9.22 4.44
N PHE A 179 -6.58 -10.37 4.87
CA PHE A 179 -5.30 -10.49 5.57
C PHE A 179 -4.11 -9.98 4.73
N TYR A 180 -4.12 -10.15 3.42
CA TYR A 180 -3.09 -9.68 2.50
C TYR A 180 -3.11 -8.15 2.27
N LYS A 181 -4.12 -7.46 2.77
CA LYS A 181 -4.23 -5.98 2.77
C LYS A 181 -3.93 -5.38 4.15
N HIS A 182 -3.54 -6.19 5.16
CA HIS A 182 -3.19 -5.72 6.50
C HIS A 182 -1.99 -4.77 6.48
N PHE A 183 -1.81 -4.05 7.56
CA PHE A 183 -0.64 -3.20 7.80
C PHE A 183 0.41 -3.98 8.58
N PHE A 184 1.65 -3.94 8.10
CA PHE A 184 2.76 -4.63 8.71
C PHE A 184 3.77 -3.62 9.23
N ALA A 185 4.39 -3.93 10.38
CA ALA A 185 5.38 -3.10 11.01
C ALA A 185 6.53 -3.94 11.58
N GLY A 186 7.71 -3.33 11.72
CA GLY A 186 8.96 -3.93 12.11
C GLY A 186 10.01 -3.80 11.02
N GLY A 187 11.28 -3.88 11.41
CA GLY A 187 12.41 -3.77 10.51
C GLY A 187 12.92 -2.35 10.27
N MET A 188 13.98 -2.25 9.48
CA MET A 188 14.71 -1.00 9.25
C MET A 188 13.87 0.09 8.57
N GLY A 189 12.85 -0.29 7.83
CA GLY A 189 11.96 0.64 7.10
C GLY A 189 10.89 1.29 7.96
N SER A 190 10.50 0.68 9.09
CA SER A 190 9.42 1.13 9.97
C SER A 190 9.90 1.30 11.42
N VAL A 191 9.96 0.23 12.21
CA VAL A 191 10.38 0.27 13.62
C VAL A 191 11.69 -0.50 13.77
N ARG A 192 12.79 0.22 13.94
CA ARG A 192 14.13 -0.35 14.11
C ARG A 192 14.24 -1.10 15.43
N GLY A 193 15.02 -2.18 15.43
CA GLY A 193 15.22 -3.05 16.61
C GLY A 193 14.24 -4.21 16.68
N PHE A 194 13.33 -4.31 15.72
CA PHE A 194 12.44 -5.45 15.52
C PHE A 194 12.71 -6.08 14.16
N ASP A 195 12.48 -7.38 14.04
CA ASP A 195 12.56 -8.07 12.77
C ASP A 195 11.49 -7.56 11.78
N GLY A 196 11.72 -7.76 10.49
CA GLY A 196 10.78 -7.32 9.46
C GLY A 196 9.40 -7.91 9.70
N ASN A 197 8.36 -7.05 9.70
CA ASN A 197 6.95 -7.43 9.86
C ASN A 197 6.60 -8.20 11.15
N SER A 198 7.45 -8.11 12.18
CA SER A 198 7.27 -8.88 13.42
C SER A 198 6.38 -8.22 14.48
N LEU A 199 5.93 -6.98 14.26
CA LEU A 199 5.09 -6.23 15.18
C LEU A 199 3.60 -6.40 14.83
N GLY A 200 2.78 -6.67 15.85
CA GLY A 200 1.33 -6.82 15.73
C GLY A 200 0.85 -8.23 16.07
N PRO A 201 -0.46 -8.50 15.89
CA PRO A 201 -1.01 -9.83 16.03
C PRO A 201 -0.34 -10.81 15.07
N ARG A 202 -0.01 -12.00 15.55
CA ARG A 202 0.62 -13.06 14.75
C ARG A 202 -0.41 -14.08 14.27
N SER A 203 -0.12 -14.72 13.17
CA SER A 203 -0.86 -15.88 12.68
C SER A 203 -0.63 -17.13 13.55
N THR A 204 -1.46 -18.13 13.41
CA THR A 204 -1.36 -19.39 14.16
C THR A 204 -1.31 -20.58 13.17
N PRO A 205 -0.18 -21.31 13.02
CA PRO A 205 1.14 -21.03 13.59
C PRO A 205 1.82 -19.79 13.01
N SER A 206 2.77 -19.25 13.74
CA SER A 206 3.63 -18.15 13.25
C SER A 206 4.78 -18.71 12.41
N PRO A 207 5.22 -18.05 11.33
CA PRO A 207 6.43 -18.45 10.59
C PRO A 207 7.72 -18.45 11.44
N GLN A 208 7.67 -17.86 12.63
CA GLN A 208 8.80 -17.74 13.58
C GLN A 208 8.75 -18.81 14.69
N ASP A 209 7.74 -19.65 14.73
CA ASP A 209 7.61 -20.79 15.64
C ASP A 209 8.21 -22.05 15.00
#